data_de000dfc54b33a1bc432dd6bac0bd311
#
_entry.id   de000dfc54b33a1bc432dd6bac0bd311
#
_cell.length_a   1.000
_cell.length_b   1.000
_cell.length_c   1.000
_cell.angle_alpha   90.00
_cell.angle_beta   90.00
_cell.angle_gamma   90.00
#
_symmetry.space_group_name_H-M   'P 1'
#
loop_
_entity.id
_entity.type
_entity.pdbx_description
1 polymer ?
#
loop_
_entity_poly.entity_id
_entity_poly.type
_entity_poly.pdbx_seq_one_letter_code
_entity_poly.pdbx_strand_id
1 'polypeptide(L)'
;NIQGVSTYCYLKNAGHNPIFLNYLSHRTEDELEKGYNDSIQVKAHLDFVNNVCINQTENLYGSKDIERMINEYLLDAIIIGSDAVVQHHPLFSRIHKGRRKPFYIAHPVPERMFPNPFWGIGFAIMIPTAMMSVSSQNSKYSQFSKSLKSKMRETLANMKYISVRDTWTRDMMLAIGTPQNIEVTPDPVFSFNYNAGALVPSEEDIRNRFNLPKQYVLVSLHSQSLSVNILDELNQKLKNHGKECVAFPMPNGIKFQHNFDYQVNVPLSPIDWYALIKYSSGYVGSNMHPIIVSLHNAVPCFSIDHWGTKDFFNRTVRDGSSKVEHIMGIFSLKANVRPINAGVCEVSAEQIVTALQNFPKEKVRAVAAERYEQYKKMMEDIIDSLQKR
;
A
#
# COMPACT_ATOMS: atom_id res chain seq x y z
N ASN A 1 -6.18 -5.15 -1.61
CA ASN A 1 -6.81 -6.10 -2.54
C ASN A 1 -5.81 -6.65 -3.57
N ILE A 2 -5.13 -5.82 -4.40
CA ILE A 2 -4.16 -6.28 -5.41
C ILE A 2 -3.07 -7.19 -4.81
N GLN A 3 -2.51 -6.82 -3.65
CA GLN A 3 -1.50 -7.62 -2.95
C GLN A 3 -2.04 -8.99 -2.53
N GLY A 4 -3.21 -9.01 -1.87
CA GLY A 4 -3.84 -10.26 -1.41
C GLY A 4 -4.20 -11.18 -2.58
N VAL A 5 -4.78 -10.63 -3.64
CA VAL A 5 -5.09 -11.37 -4.87
C VAL A 5 -3.81 -11.91 -5.53
N SER A 6 -2.74 -11.11 -5.61
CA SER A 6 -1.46 -11.58 -6.14
C SER A 6 -0.94 -12.80 -5.37
N THR A 7 -0.96 -12.73 -4.04
CA THR A 7 -0.51 -13.84 -3.18
C THR A 7 -1.43 -15.06 -3.28
N TYR A 8 -2.74 -14.85 -3.29
CA TYR A 8 -3.72 -15.92 -3.47
C TYR A 8 -3.48 -16.68 -4.80
N CYS A 9 -3.32 -15.96 -5.90
CA CYS A 9 -3.03 -16.54 -7.20
C CYS A 9 -1.67 -17.24 -7.23
N TYR A 10 -0.63 -16.68 -6.59
CA TYR A 10 0.66 -17.36 -6.46
C TYR A 10 0.52 -18.72 -5.79
N LEU A 11 -0.10 -18.78 -4.62
CA LEU A 11 -0.29 -20.02 -3.85
C LEU A 11 -1.09 -21.03 -4.63
N LYS A 12 -2.17 -20.61 -5.30
CA LYS A 12 -2.99 -21.47 -6.15
C LYS A 12 -2.18 -22.05 -7.32
N ASN A 13 -1.39 -21.23 -7.99
CA ASN A 13 -0.53 -21.65 -9.10
C ASN A 13 0.60 -22.60 -8.65
N ALA A 14 1.05 -22.46 -7.39
CA ALA A 14 2.03 -23.34 -6.76
C ALA A 14 1.42 -24.67 -6.25
N GLY A 15 0.13 -24.93 -6.50
CA GLY A 15 -0.54 -26.17 -6.14
C GLY A 15 -1.10 -26.23 -4.72
N HIS A 16 -1.12 -25.11 -4.00
CA HIS A 16 -1.77 -24.99 -2.70
C HIS A 16 -3.27 -24.72 -2.85
N ASN A 17 -4.03 -24.92 -1.77
CA ASN A 17 -5.43 -24.56 -1.66
C ASN A 17 -5.59 -23.32 -0.76
N PRO A 18 -5.33 -22.08 -1.25
CA PRO A 18 -5.43 -20.90 -0.44
C PRO A 18 -6.88 -20.57 -0.08
N ILE A 19 -7.09 -20.18 1.17
CA ILE A 19 -8.36 -19.66 1.67
C ILE A 19 -8.12 -18.21 2.09
N PHE A 20 -8.86 -17.27 1.50
CA PHE A 20 -8.77 -15.86 1.84
C PHE A 20 -9.53 -15.60 3.15
N LEU A 21 -8.79 -15.29 4.23
CA LEU A 21 -9.41 -14.91 5.50
C LEU A 21 -9.94 -13.47 5.39
N ASN A 22 -11.28 -13.35 5.33
CA ASN A 22 -11.94 -12.08 5.08
C ASN A 22 -12.04 -11.23 6.37
N TYR A 23 -10.89 -10.80 6.88
CA TYR A 23 -10.84 -9.94 8.05
C TYR A 23 -11.26 -8.50 7.69
N LEU A 24 -12.39 -8.06 8.25
CA LEU A 24 -12.90 -6.71 8.11
C LEU A 24 -12.47 -5.86 9.31
N SER A 25 -11.91 -4.71 9.04
CA SER A 25 -11.66 -3.72 10.07
C SER A 25 -12.99 -3.10 10.54
N HIS A 26 -13.06 -2.70 11.81
CA HIS A 26 -14.22 -1.97 12.34
C HIS A 26 -14.59 -0.74 11.51
N ARG A 27 -13.60 -0.08 10.91
CA ARG A 27 -13.84 1.05 10.04
C ARG A 27 -14.63 0.64 8.79
N THR A 28 -14.29 -0.49 8.17
CA THR A 28 -15.01 -0.99 6.98
C THR A 28 -16.44 -1.37 7.32
N GLU A 29 -16.66 -2.01 8.47
CA GLU A 29 -17.99 -2.33 8.99
C GLU A 29 -18.81 -1.06 9.21
N ASP A 30 -18.27 -0.08 9.93
CA ASP A 30 -18.89 1.24 10.15
C ASP A 30 -19.26 1.96 8.85
N GLU A 31 -18.42 1.87 7.83
CA GLU A 31 -18.64 2.48 6.51
C GLU A 31 -19.79 1.78 5.77
N LEU A 32 -19.90 0.46 5.86
CA LEU A 32 -21.00 -0.32 5.29
C LEU A 32 -22.33 -0.04 6.01
N GLU A 33 -22.32 0.00 7.33
CA GLU A 33 -23.54 0.26 8.14
C GLU A 33 -24.09 1.68 7.95
N LYS A 34 -23.22 2.67 7.79
CA LYS A 34 -23.63 4.08 7.67
C LYS A 34 -24.13 4.48 6.29
N GLY A 35 -24.06 3.57 5.30
CA GLY A 35 -24.58 3.81 3.95
C GLY A 35 -23.90 4.98 3.22
N TYR A 36 -22.64 5.29 3.52
CA TYR A 36 -21.88 6.34 2.86
C TYR A 36 -21.71 6.07 1.35
N ASN A 37 -21.52 7.13 0.54
CA ASN A 37 -21.12 6.99 -0.86
C ASN A 37 -19.84 6.15 -1.01
N ASP A 38 -19.00 6.11 0.00
CA ASP A 38 -17.84 5.22 0.11
C ASP A 38 -18.23 3.73 0.10
N SER A 39 -19.47 3.39 0.48
CA SER A 39 -19.97 2.01 0.44
C SER A 39 -19.96 1.42 -0.97
N ILE A 40 -20.20 2.21 -2.02
CA ILE A 40 -20.15 1.77 -3.43
C ILE A 40 -18.73 1.41 -3.82
N GLN A 41 -17.73 2.20 -3.40
CA GLN A 41 -16.34 1.91 -3.65
C GLN A 41 -15.86 0.70 -2.84
N VAL A 42 -16.26 0.58 -1.58
CA VAL A 42 -15.98 -0.60 -0.74
C VAL A 42 -16.57 -1.84 -1.38
N LYS A 43 -17.82 -1.77 -1.87
CA LYS A 43 -18.46 -2.88 -2.58
C LYS A 43 -17.68 -3.27 -3.84
N ALA A 44 -17.21 -2.33 -4.66
CA ALA A 44 -16.38 -2.64 -5.82
C ALA A 44 -15.07 -3.36 -5.45
N HIS A 45 -14.51 -3.05 -4.29
CA HIS A 45 -13.33 -3.74 -3.75
C HIS A 45 -13.65 -5.17 -3.29
N LEU A 46 -14.78 -5.36 -2.59
CA LEU A 46 -15.24 -6.66 -2.14
C LEU A 46 -15.62 -7.55 -3.32
N ASP A 47 -16.38 -7.02 -4.29
CA ASP A 47 -16.76 -7.75 -5.50
C ASP A 47 -15.54 -8.24 -6.27
N PHE A 48 -14.48 -7.43 -6.38
CA PHE A 48 -13.23 -7.86 -7.02
C PHE A 48 -12.58 -9.04 -6.26
N VAL A 49 -12.49 -8.95 -4.94
CA VAL A 49 -11.91 -10.04 -4.13
C VAL A 49 -12.78 -11.29 -4.22
N ASN A 50 -14.09 -11.16 -4.10
CA ASN A 50 -15.05 -12.27 -4.15
C ASN A 50 -15.02 -13.02 -5.50
N ASN A 51 -14.84 -12.28 -6.60
CA ASN A 51 -14.79 -12.89 -7.93
C ASN A 51 -13.47 -13.62 -8.21
N VAL A 52 -12.39 -13.30 -7.53
CA VAL A 52 -11.07 -13.90 -7.75
C VAL A 52 -10.73 -14.92 -6.67
N CYS A 53 -10.90 -14.55 -5.42
CA CYS A 53 -10.63 -15.41 -4.27
C CYS A 53 -11.89 -16.22 -3.91
N ILE A 54 -12.22 -17.21 -4.76
CA ILE A 54 -13.46 -18.00 -4.59
C ILE A 54 -13.49 -18.81 -3.30
N ASN A 55 -12.32 -19.23 -2.80
CA ASN A 55 -12.21 -19.87 -1.49
C ASN A 55 -11.93 -18.78 -0.45
N GLN A 56 -12.95 -18.40 0.29
CA GLN A 56 -12.84 -17.38 1.33
C GLN A 56 -13.75 -17.69 2.52
N THR A 57 -13.40 -17.14 3.67
CA THR A 57 -14.24 -17.26 4.86
C THR A 57 -15.39 -16.24 4.83
N GLU A 58 -16.32 -16.39 5.75
CA GLU A 58 -17.19 -15.29 6.16
C GLU A 58 -16.38 -14.10 6.70
N ASN A 59 -17.05 -13.00 6.99
CA ASN A 59 -16.42 -11.82 7.58
C ASN A 59 -15.91 -12.11 9.01
N LEU A 60 -14.65 -11.77 9.28
CA LEU A 60 -13.98 -11.99 10.55
C LEU A 60 -13.65 -10.64 11.19
N TYR A 61 -13.86 -10.51 12.50
CA TYR A 61 -13.72 -9.25 13.22
C TYR A 61 -12.66 -9.29 14.33
N GLY A 62 -12.09 -10.45 14.60
CA GLY A 62 -11.08 -10.60 15.66
C GLY A 62 -10.30 -11.91 15.64
N SER A 63 -9.35 -12.05 16.57
CA SER A 63 -8.53 -13.26 16.67
C SER A 63 -9.35 -14.53 16.94
N LYS A 64 -10.43 -14.42 17.73
CA LYS A 64 -11.30 -15.57 18.03
C LYS A 64 -12.00 -16.11 16.79
N ASP A 65 -12.38 -15.25 15.85
CA ASP A 65 -12.94 -15.69 14.58
C ASP A 65 -11.91 -16.47 13.77
N ILE A 66 -10.65 -15.96 13.75
CA ILE A 66 -9.55 -16.64 13.07
C ILE A 66 -9.28 -18.01 13.72
N GLU A 67 -9.26 -18.10 15.06
CA GLU A 67 -9.12 -19.37 15.79
C GLU A 67 -10.22 -20.37 15.42
N ARG A 68 -11.46 -19.90 15.27
CA ARG A 68 -12.58 -20.72 14.80
C ARG A 68 -12.36 -21.23 13.38
N MET A 69 -11.94 -20.35 12.45
CA MET A 69 -11.67 -20.69 11.05
C MET A 69 -10.55 -21.73 10.90
N ILE A 70 -9.53 -21.68 11.75
CA ILE A 70 -8.46 -22.70 11.75
C ILE A 70 -9.06 -24.10 11.86
N ASN A 71 -10.01 -24.29 12.77
CA ASN A 71 -10.65 -25.58 13.01
C ASN A 71 -11.70 -25.93 11.93
N GLU A 72 -12.54 -24.98 11.54
CA GLU A 72 -13.60 -25.20 10.56
C GLU A 72 -13.07 -25.55 9.17
N TYR A 73 -12.02 -24.86 8.73
CA TYR A 73 -11.41 -25.05 7.42
C TYR A 73 -10.20 -25.98 7.43
N LEU A 74 -9.83 -26.53 8.61
CA LEU A 74 -8.66 -27.38 8.80
C LEU A 74 -7.41 -26.77 8.17
N LEU A 75 -7.14 -25.50 8.53
CA LEU A 75 -6.02 -24.78 7.96
C LEU A 75 -4.69 -25.41 8.40
N ASP A 76 -3.72 -25.50 7.49
CA ASP A 76 -2.36 -25.99 7.78
C ASP A 76 -1.43 -24.86 8.23
N ALA A 77 -1.64 -23.64 7.75
CA ALA A 77 -0.83 -22.47 8.04
C ALA A 77 -1.56 -21.16 7.77
N ILE A 78 -1.04 -20.05 8.28
CA ILE A 78 -1.54 -18.69 8.01
C ILE A 78 -0.41 -17.78 7.52
N ILE A 79 -0.67 -17.03 6.46
CA ILE A 79 0.21 -15.95 5.97
C ILE A 79 -0.47 -14.60 6.23
N ILE A 80 0.18 -13.75 7.01
CA ILE A 80 -0.26 -12.39 7.34
C ILE A 80 0.49 -11.40 6.44
N GLY A 81 -0.23 -10.55 5.74
CA GLY A 81 0.40 -9.48 4.94
C GLY A 81 -0.34 -9.22 3.65
N SER A 82 0.16 -8.39 2.80
CA SER A 82 1.15 -7.37 3.13
C SER A 82 0.39 -6.07 3.38
N ASP A 83 0.95 -5.09 3.89
CA ASP A 83 0.55 -3.69 4.01
C ASP A 83 1.00 -3.13 5.38
N ALA A 84 0.53 -1.95 5.72
CA ALA A 84 0.83 -1.27 6.97
C ALA A 84 0.00 -1.87 8.15
N VAL A 85 0.15 -3.17 8.38
CA VAL A 85 -0.66 -3.94 9.34
C VAL A 85 -0.03 -4.08 10.72
N VAL A 86 1.29 -3.85 10.86
CA VAL A 86 2.01 -3.93 12.14
C VAL A 86 2.33 -2.56 12.71
N GLN A 87 1.35 -1.65 12.67
CA GLN A 87 1.49 -0.31 13.23
C GLN A 87 1.30 -0.29 14.75
N HIS A 88 1.94 0.67 15.40
CA HIS A 88 1.61 1.09 16.75
C HIS A 88 2.01 2.55 16.97
N HIS A 89 1.10 3.35 17.47
CA HIS A 89 1.28 4.78 17.70
C HIS A 89 1.14 5.11 19.19
N PRO A 90 2.25 5.18 19.96
CA PRO A 90 2.23 5.53 21.37
C PRO A 90 1.56 6.89 21.63
N LEU A 91 1.04 7.10 22.83
CA LEU A 91 0.34 8.32 23.19
C LEU A 91 1.11 9.59 22.80
N PHE A 92 2.41 9.64 23.13
CA PHE A 92 3.24 10.81 22.82
C PHE A 92 3.40 11.09 21.33
N SER A 93 3.38 10.05 20.48
CA SER A 93 3.43 10.23 19.02
C SER A 93 2.13 10.77 18.44
N ARG A 94 1.05 10.81 19.22
CA ARG A 94 -0.29 11.26 18.83
C ARG A 94 -0.65 12.64 19.37
N ILE A 95 0.22 13.25 20.15
CA ILE A 95 0.02 14.59 20.70
C ILE A 95 0.59 15.60 19.72
N HIS A 96 -0.26 16.49 19.23
CA HIS A 96 0.12 17.52 18.27
C HIS A 96 -0.41 18.89 18.68
N LYS A 97 0.27 19.96 18.24
CA LYS A 97 -0.19 21.33 18.39
C LYS A 97 -1.47 21.53 17.59
N GLY A 98 -2.51 22.03 18.24
CA GLY A 98 -3.76 22.41 17.60
C GLY A 98 -3.69 23.79 16.95
N ARG A 99 -4.53 24.04 15.92
CA ARG A 99 -4.70 25.39 15.35
C ARG A 99 -5.43 26.34 16.28
N ARG A 100 -6.47 25.84 16.98
CA ARG A 100 -7.34 26.60 17.88
C ARG A 100 -7.25 26.19 19.34
N LYS A 101 -6.51 25.12 19.64
CA LYS A 101 -6.28 24.58 20.99
C LYS A 101 -4.77 24.47 21.20
N PRO A 102 -4.27 24.52 22.46
CA PRO A 102 -2.84 24.35 22.74
C PRO A 102 -2.28 23.06 22.16
N PHE A 103 -3.04 21.96 22.29
CA PHE A 103 -2.71 20.66 21.72
C PHE A 103 -3.98 19.84 21.46
N TYR A 104 -3.87 18.79 20.65
CA TYR A 104 -4.87 17.74 20.49
C TYR A 104 -4.19 16.38 20.48
N ILE A 105 -4.94 15.34 20.83
CA ILE A 105 -4.50 13.96 20.78
C ILE A 105 -5.22 13.30 19.60
N ALA A 106 -4.45 12.80 18.63
CA ALA A 106 -5.01 12.04 17.52
C ALA A 106 -5.54 10.69 18.05
N HIS A 107 -6.79 10.35 17.73
CA HIS A 107 -7.36 9.07 18.11
C HIS A 107 -6.67 7.94 17.34
N PRO A 108 -6.31 6.84 18.00
CA PRO A 108 -5.76 5.67 17.31
C PRO A 108 -6.88 4.98 16.55
N VAL A 109 -6.51 4.40 15.41
CA VAL A 109 -7.35 3.42 14.73
C VAL A 109 -7.05 2.06 15.38
N PRO A 110 -8.03 1.35 15.97
CA PRO A 110 -7.78 0.11 16.74
C PRO A 110 -6.96 -0.92 15.95
N GLU A 111 -7.26 -1.11 14.66
CA GLU A 111 -6.58 -2.06 13.78
C GLU A 111 -5.13 -1.68 13.51
N ARG A 112 -4.73 -0.46 13.85
CA ARG A 112 -3.35 0.04 13.73
C ARG A 112 -2.62 0.08 15.05
N MET A 113 -3.15 -0.58 16.07
CA MET A 113 -2.57 -0.60 17.41
C MET A 113 -2.30 -2.05 17.82
N PHE A 114 -1.14 -2.30 18.42
CA PHE A 114 -0.91 -3.56 19.11
C PHE A 114 -1.71 -3.56 20.43
N PRO A 115 -2.38 -4.67 20.81
CA PRO A 115 -2.51 -5.93 20.06
C PRO A 115 -3.65 -5.90 19.02
N ASN A 116 -3.46 -6.55 17.89
CA ASN A 116 -4.50 -6.82 16.89
C ASN A 116 -4.20 -8.15 16.17
N PRO A 117 -5.12 -8.72 15.38
CA PRO A 117 -4.92 -10.00 14.70
C PRO A 117 -3.71 -10.06 13.77
N PHE A 118 -3.33 -8.96 13.13
CA PHE A 118 -2.16 -8.94 12.25
C PHE A 118 -0.81 -9.16 12.95
N TRP A 119 -0.80 -9.13 14.28
CA TRP A 119 0.36 -9.56 15.07
C TRP A 119 0.34 -11.05 15.40
N GLY A 120 -0.66 -11.81 14.91
CA GLY A 120 -0.82 -13.23 15.19
C GLY A 120 -1.34 -13.55 16.61
N ILE A 121 -1.96 -12.57 17.26
CA ILE A 121 -2.46 -12.71 18.62
C ILE A 121 -3.51 -13.82 18.71
N GLY A 122 -3.28 -14.76 19.61
CA GLY A 122 -4.18 -15.89 19.91
C GLY A 122 -3.90 -17.13 19.02
N PHE A 123 -3.75 -16.97 17.74
CA PHE A 123 -3.68 -18.09 16.80
C PHE A 123 -2.27 -18.52 16.36
N ALA A 124 -1.27 -17.64 16.41
CA ALA A 124 0.09 -18.00 15.96
C ALA A 124 0.77 -19.08 16.84
N ILE A 125 0.25 -19.35 18.04
CA ILE A 125 0.67 -20.47 18.88
C ILE A 125 -0.02 -21.79 18.50
N MET A 126 -1.13 -21.70 17.77
CA MET A 126 -1.96 -22.87 17.41
C MET A 126 -1.57 -23.45 16.05
N ILE A 127 -1.09 -22.59 15.14
CA ILE A 127 -0.84 -22.96 13.75
C ILE A 127 0.42 -22.24 13.24
N PRO A 128 1.25 -22.87 12.38
CA PRO A 128 2.37 -22.22 11.73
C PRO A 128 1.92 -20.93 11.06
N THR A 129 2.53 -19.82 11.43
CA THR A 129 2.15 -18.49 10.93
C THR A 129 3.37 -17.74 10.43
N ALA A 130 3.24 -17.06 9.29
CA ALA A 130 4.27 -16.22 8.70
C ALA A 130 3.77 -14.79 8.48
N MET A 131 4.68 -13.81 8.58
CA MET A 131 4.45 -12.43 8.15
C MET A 131 5.17 -12.18 6.84
N MET A 132 4.43 -11.70 5.82
CA MET A 132 4.88 -11.45 4.46
C MET A 132 4.89 -9.97 4.15
N SER A 133 6.06 -9.37 3.97
CA SER A 133 6.23 -7.96 3.54
C SER A 133 5.36 -6.96 4.32
N VAL A 134 5.23 -7.17 5.64
CA VAL A 134 4.45 -6.27 6.51
C VAL A 134 5.14 -4.93 6.70
N SER A 135 4.38 -3.88 7.00
CA SER A 135 4.92 -2.55 7.28
C SER A 135 4.33 -1.96 8.57
N SER A 136 5.16 -1.24 9.30
CA SER A 136 4.75 -0.42 10.44
C SER A 136 4.43 1.01 10.05
N GLN A 137 4.53 1.32 8.74
CA GLN A 137 4.36 2.67 8.21
C GLN A 137 5.32 3.66 8.89
N ASN A 138 4.80 4.60 9.65
CA ASN A 138 5.54 5.65 10.36
C ASN A 138 5.44 5.50 11.89
N SER A 139 5.36 4.27 12.41
CA SER A 139 5.35 4.00 13.85
C SER A 139 6.62 4.51 14.51
N LYS A 140 6.49 5.36 15.53
CA LYS A 140 7.64 5.90 16.28
C LYS A 140 8.13 4.88 17.33
N TYR A 141 8.81 3.84 16.89
CA TYR A 141 9.27 2.74 17.73
C TYR A 141 10.30 3.14 18.79
N SER A 142 10.98 4.28 18.61
CA SER A 142 11.84 4.87 19.65
C SER A 142 11.08 5.23 20.94
N GLN A 143 9.76 5.43 20.85
CA GLN A 143 8.87 5.76 21.96
C GLN A 143 8.18 4.52 22.57
N PHE A 144 8.49 3.32 22.11
CA PHE A 144 7.90 2.10 22.66
C PHE A 144 8.48 1.81 24.06
N SER A 145 7.60 1.60 25.05
CA SER A 145 8.02 1.22 26.39
C SER A 145 8.65 -0.18 26.40
N LYS A 146 9.48 -0.45 27.42
CA LYS A 146 10.09 -1.78 27.61
C LYS A 146 9.01 -2.88 27.73
N SER A 147 7.94 -2.63 28.47
CA SER A 147 6.83 -3.57 28.63
C SER A 147 6.12 -3.86 27.31
N LEU A 148 5.85 -2.82 26.49
CA LEU A 148 5.26 -2.99 25.15
C LEU A 148 6.16 -3.84 24.25
N LYS A 149 7.46 -3.52 24.20
CA LYS A 149 8.45 -4.29 23.42
C LYS A 149 8.51 -5.75 23.85
N SER A 150 8.43 -6.04 25.16
CA SER A 150 8.40 -7.42 25.66
C SER A 150 7.18 -8.18 25.15
N LYS A 151 5.99 -7.59 25.26
CA LYS A 151 4.76 -8.22 24.77
C LYS A 151 4.76 -8.45 23.24
N MET A 152 5.25 -7.47 22.47
CA MET A 152 5.40 -7.61 21.02
C MET A 152 6.38 -8.74 20.68
N ARG A 153 7.54 -8.80 21.36
CA ARG A 153 8.55 -9.85 21.15
C ARG A 153 8.00 -11.24 21.47
N GLU A 154 7.29 -11.39 22.57
CA GLU A 154 6.65 -12.66 22.95
C GLU A 154 5.67 -13.15 21.88
N THR A 155 4.89 -12.24 21.31
CA THR A 155 3.96 -12.57 20.23
C THR A 155 4.71 -12.96 18.95
N LEU A 156 5.71 -12.15 18.56
CA LEU A 156 6.49 -12.39 17.34
C LEU A 156 7.35 -13.66 17.42
N ALA A 157 7.70 -14.13 18.62
CA ALA A 157 8.44 -15.37 18.81
C ALA A 157 7.69 -16.62 18.30
N ASN A 158 6.38 -16.55 18.16
CA ASN A 158 5.55 -17.64 17.61
C ASN A 158 5.52 -17.67 16.07
N MET A 159 6.04 -16.64 15.41
CA MET A 159 6.08 -16.60 13.94
C MET A 159 7.17 -17.54 13.41
N LYS A 160 6.85 -18.31 12.38
CA LYS A 160 7.82 -19.17 11.68
C LYS A 160 8.71 -18.39 10.72
N TYR A 161 8.19 -17.31 10.15
CA TYR A 161 8.89 -16.42 9.24
C TYR A 161 8.39 -14.98 9.39
N ILE A 162 9.30 -14.00 9.28
CA ILE A 162 8.95 -12.58 9.29
C ILE A 162 9.73 -11.86 8.20
N SER A 163 9.02 -11.29 7.24
CA SER A 163 9.58 -10.31 6.33
C SER A 163 8.83 -8.99 6.37
N VAL A 164 9.55 -7.93 6.06
CA VAL A 164 9.03 -6.56 6.12
C VAL A 164 9.27 -5.83 4.80
N ARG A 165 8.44 -4.83 4.50
CA ARG A 165 8.50 -4.13 3.21
C ARG A 165 9.52 -3.00 3.15
N ASP A 166 9.96 -2.49 4.30
CA ASP A 166 10.81 -1.30 4.39
C ASP A 166 11.81 -1.38 5.56
N THR A 167 12.89 -0.63 5.45
CA THR A 167 13.95 -0.60 6.46
C THR A 167 13.48 -0.01 7.78
N TRP A 168 12.54 0.94 7.79
CA TRP A 168 11.96 1.50 9.01
C TRP A 168 11.26 0.43 9.86
N THR A 169 10.48 -0.43 9.19
CA THR A 169 9.82 -1.56 9.85
C THR A 169 10.82 -2.59 10.33
N ARG A 170 11.88 -2.89 9.54
CA ARG A 170 12.97 -3.77 9.99
C ARG A 170 13.61 -3.24 11.27
N ASP A 171 13.96 -1.96 11.29
CA ASP A 171 14.61 -1.33 12.44
C ASP A 171 13.68 -1.32 13.67
N MET A 172 12.35 -1.19 13.47
CA MET A 172 11.35 -1.40 14.54
C MET A 172 11.39 -2.83 15.08
N MET A 173 11.40 -3.85 14.22
CA MET A 173 11.44 -5.25 14.64
C MET A 173 12.73 -5.57 15.42
N LEU A 174 13.86 -5.04 14.96
CA LEU A 174 15.14 -5.15 15.68
C LEU A 174 15.10 -4.44 17.05
N ALA A 175 14.50 -3.26 17.13
CA ALA A 175 14.33 -2.51 18.36
C ALA A 175 13.35 -3.18 19.36
N ILE A 176 12.42 -3.99 18.89
CA ILE A 176 11.56 -4.87 19.70
C ILE A 176 12.39 -6.04 20.25
N GLY A 177 13.44 -6.46 19.55
CA GLY A 177 14.26 -7.61 19.90
C GLY A 177 13.64 -8.92 19.40
N THR A 178 13.10 -8.89 18.19
CA THR A 178 12.52 -10.07 17.51
C THR A 178 13.60 -11.14 17.33
N PRO A 179 13.33 -12.40 17.70
CA PRO A 179 14.36 -13.46 17.67
C PRO A 179 14.68 -13.96 16.26
N GLN A 180 13.76 -13.78 15.31
CA GLN A 180 13.92 -14.20 13.92
C GLN A 180 14.81 -13.24 13.13
N ASN A 181 15.42 -13.74 12.05
CA ASN A 181 16.02 -12.88 11.04
C ASN A 181 14.93 -12.08 10.30
N ILE A 182 15.12 -10.78 10.16
CA ILE A 182 14.15 -9.89 9.53
C ILE A 182 14.67 -9.46 8.15
N GLU A 183 14.02 -9.96 7.13
CA GLU A 183 14.35 -9.62 5.75
C GLU A 183 13.48 -8.48 5.23
N VAL A 184 14.09 -7.60 4.41
CA VAL A 184 13.34 -6.57 3.67
C VAL A 184 13.01 -7.13 2.29
N THR A 185 11.72 -7.39 2.07
CA THR A 185 11.22 -8.09 0.89
C THR A 185 10.29 -7.20 0.06
N PRO A 186 10.11 -7.50 -1.22
CA PRO A 186 9.26 -6.69 -2.10
C PRO A 186 7.78 -6.72 -1.71
N ASP A 187 7.07 -5.66 -2.06
CA ASP A 187 5.61 -5.65 -2.04
C ASP A 187 5.07 -6.67 -3.07
N PRO A 188 4.05 -7.49 -2.74
CA PRO A 188 3.46 -8.46 -3.66
C PRO A 188 2.90 -7.88 -4.96
N VAL A 189 2.72 -6.58 -5.05
CA VAL A 189 2.35 -5.91 -6.32
C VAL A 189 3.41 -6.15 -7.41
N PHE A 190 4.69 -6.30 -7.05
CA PHE A 190 5.76 -6.61 -8.03
C PHE A 190 5.63 -8.00 -8.67
N SER A 191 4.76 -8.84 -8.18
CA SER A 191 4.45 -10.15 -8.78
C SER A 191 3.11 -10.18 -9.51
N PHE A 192 2.30 -9.12 -9.45
CA PHE A 192 0.91 -9.14 -9.89
C PHE A 192 0.76 -9.52 -11.37
N ASN A 193 1.58 -8.97 -12.28
CA ASN A 193 1.52 -9.32 -13.69
C ASN A 193 1.80 -10.81 -13.96
N TYR A 194 2.61 -11.45 -13.13
CA TYR A 194 2.97 -12.87 -13.27
C TYR A 194 1.94 -13.78 -12.63
N ASN A 195 1.40 -13.40 -11.48
CA ASN A 195 0.47 -14.23 -10.72
C ASN A 195 -0.97 -14.09 -11.19
N ALA A 196 -1.39 -12.89 -11.56
CA ALA A 196 -2.77 -12.50 -11.84
C ALA A 196 -2.93 -11.63 -13.09
N GLY A 197 -1.92 -11.59 -13.97
CA GLY A 197 -1.92 -10.73 -15.16
C GLY A 197 -3.06 -10.99 -16.13
N ALA A 198 -3.56 -12.24 -16.19
CA ALA A 198 -4.72 -12.61 -17.00
C ALA A 198 -6.03 -11.91 -16.57
N LEU A 199 -6.09 -11.37 -15.34
CA LEU A 199 -7.25 -10.60 -14.88
C LEU A 199 -7.26 -9.16 -15.39
N VAL A 200 -6.11 -8.65 -15.87
CA VAL A 200 -5.97 -7.26 -16.30
C VAL A 200 -6.66 -7.07 -17.65
N PRO A 201 -7.67 -6.17 -17.75
CA PRO A 201 -8.31 -5.85 -19.01
C PRO A 201 -7.30 -5.33 -20.05
N SER A 202 -7.65 -5.40 -21.33
CA SER A 202 -6.82 -4.85 -22.39
C SER A 202 -6.73 -3.33 -22.31
N GLU A 203 -5.68 -2.74 -22.90
CA GLU A 203 -5.54 -1.28 -22.99
C GLU A 203 -6.72 -0.64 -23.72
N GLU A 204 -7.18 -1.28 -24.80
CA GLU A 204 -8.31 -0.80 -25.61
C GLU A 204 -9.61 -0.78 -24.79
N ASP A 205 -9.91 -1.85 -24.05
CA ASP A 205 -11.09 -1.91 -23.17
C ASP A 205 -11.07 -0.80 -22.11
N ILE A 206 -9.92 -0.59 -21.47
CA ILE A 206 -9.76 0.46 -20.45
C ILE A 206 -9.95 1.84 -21.05
N ARG A 207 -9.33 2.12 -22.20
CA ARG A 207 -9.46 3.42 -22.85
C ARG A 207 -10.90 3.71 -23.27
N ASN A 208 -11.59 2.71 -23.83
CA ASN A 208 -12.97 2.87 -24.27
C ASN A 208 -13.93 3.05 -23.10
N ARG A 209 -13.81 2.23 -22.04
CA ARG A 209 -14.68 2.31 -20.87
C ARG A 209 -14.56 3.62 -20.11
N PHE A 210 -13.37 4.19 -20.03
CA PHE A 210 -13.13 5.45 -19.30
C PHE A 210 -13.02 6.66 -20.24
N ASN A 211 -13.29 6.51 -21.53
CA ASN A 211 -13.19 7.57 -22.54
C ASN A 211 -11.87 8.36 -22.44
N LEU A 212 -10.74 7.64 -22.43
CA LEU A 212 -9.43 8.23 -22.23
C LEU A 212 -8.73 8.56 -23.55
N PRO A 213 -7.90 9.62 -23.58
CA PRO A 213 -7.06 9.93 -24.71
C PRO A 213 -6.01 8.82 -24.95
N LYS A 214 -5.44 8.81 -26.15
CA LYS A 214 -4.45 7.79 -26.56
C LYS A 214 -3.22 7.77 -25.62
N GLN A 215 -2.77 8.93 -25.19
CA GLN A 215 -1.66 9.06 -24.21
C GLN A 215 -2.13 9.95 -23.08
N TYR A 216 -2.04 9.45 -21.86
CA TYR A 216 -2.52 10.16 -20.68
C TYR A 216 -1.57 10.03 -19.50
N VAL A 217 -1.53 11.07 -18.69
CA VAL A 217 -0.81 11.10 -17.41
C VAL A 217 -1.84 11.22 -16.28
N LEU A 218 -1.85 10.24 -15.40
CA LEU A 218 -2.73 10.23 -14.24
C LEU A 218 -2.22 11.18 -13.16
N VAL A 219 -3.08 12.04 -12.64
CA VAL A 219 -2.77 12.94 -11.53
C VAL A 219 -3.66 12.61 -10.34
N SER A 220 -3.06 12.25 -9.18
CA SER A 220 -3.79 11.82 -7.99
C SER A 220 -3.17 12.43 -6.73
N LEU A 221 -3.77 13.48 -6.19
CA LEU A 221 -3.29 14.19 -5.03
C LEU A 221 -4.18 13.94 -3.81
N HIS A 222 -3.57 13.76 -2.64
CA HIS A 222 -4.28 13.55 -1.37
C HIS A 222 -5.00 14.83 -0.88
N SER A 223 -4.51 15.99 -1.30
CA SER A 223 -5.04 17.32 -1.00
C SER A 223 -4.57 18.30 -2.07
N GLN A 224 -4.97 19.57 -1.98
CA GLN A 224 -4.49 20.63 -2.86
C GLN A 224 -3.02 20.99 -2.57
N SER A 225 -2.10 20.04 -2.77
CA SER A 225 -0.66 20.21 -2.55
C SER A 225 0.07 20.90 -3.73
N LEU A 226 -0.55 20.92 -4.89
CA LEU A 226 -0.17 21.73 -6.06
C LEU A 226 -1.29 22.73 -6.35
N SER A 227 -0.95 23.97 -6.69
CA SER A 227 -1.96 24.96 -7.08
C SER A 227 -2.61 24.59 -8.42
N VAL A 228 -3.81 25.09 -8.67
CA VAL A 228 -4.51 24.91 -9.96
C VAL A 228 -3.64 25.43 -11.11
N ASN A 229 -2.97 26.57 -10.93
CA ASN A 229 -2.08 27.14 -11.96
C ASN A 229 -0.93 26.18 -12.33
N ILE A 230 -0.30 25.51 -11.34
CA ILE A 230 0.76 24.51 -11.62
C ILE A 230 0.16 23.30 -12.36
N LEU A 231 -1.05 22.88 -12.02
CA LEU A 231 -1.74 21.77 -12.69
C LEU A 231 -2.12 22.15 -14.13
N ASP A 232 -2.57 23.37 -14.38
CA ASP A 232 -2.88 23.87 -15.71
C ASP A 232 -1.62 23.98 -16.58
N GLU A 233 -0.52 24.52 -16.01
CA GLU A 233 0.77 24.57 -16.69
C GLU A 233 1.29 23.16 -17.00
N LEU A 234 1.16 22.21 -16.07
CA LEU A 234 1.53 20.81 -16.26
C LEU A 234 0.75 20.18 -17.44
N ASN A 235 -0.57 20.39 -17.46
CA ASN A 235 -1.43 19.88 -18.52
C ASN A 235 -1.04 20.48 -19.87
N GLN A 236 -0.83 21.79 -19.93
CA GLN A 236 -0.44 22.46 -21.17
C GLN A 236 0.92 21.98 -21.69
N LYS A 237 1.91 21.82 -20.82
CA LYS A 237 3.23 21.30 -21.20
C LYS A 237 3.13 19.85 -21.70
N LEU A 238 2.33 19.00 -21.05
CA LEU A 238 2.11 17.62 -21.48
C LEU A 238 1.36 17.55 -22.81
N LYS A 239 0.37 18.44 -23.06
CA LYS A 239 -0.33 18.56 -24.36
C LYS A 239 0.65 18.88 -25.51
N ASN A 240 1.66 19.71 -25.27
CA ASN A 240 2.72 20.00 -26.24
C ASN A 240 3.54 18.76 -26.62
N HIS A 241 3.48 17.69 -25.81
CA HIS A 241 4.10 16.39 -26.05
C HIS A 241 3.07 15.30 -26.39
N GLY A 242 1.85 15.68 -26.80
CA GLY A 242 0.78 14.76 -27.21
C GLY A 242 0.19 13.92 -26.06
N LYS A 243 0.28 14.39 -24.80
CA LYS A 243 -0.25 13.72 -23.63
C LYS A 243 -1.26 14.61 -22.92
N GLU A 244 -2.27 14.01 -22.32
CA GLU A 244 -3.33 14.70 -21.58
C GLU A 244 -3.26 14.35 -20.08
N CYS A 245 -3.49 15.33 -19.22
CA CYS A 245 -3.71 15.05 -17.81
C CYS A 245 -5.10 14.46 -17.58
N VAL A 246 -5.17 13.42 -16.75
CA VAL A 246 -6.41 12.81 -16.30
C VAL A 246 -6.45 12.86 -14.77
N ALA A 247 -7.47 13.49 -14.20
CA ALA A 247 -7.66 13.47 -12.75
C ALA A 247 -8.02 12.04 -12.29
N PHE A 248 -7.24 11.51 -11.34
CA PHE A 248 -7.35 10.15 -10.90
C PHE A 248 -7.77 10.09 -9.43
N PRO A 249 -8.82 9.31 -9.08
CA PRO A 249 -9.42 9.39 -7.76
C PRO A 249 -8.62 8.68 -6.69
N MET A 250 -8.75 9.14 -5.47
CA MET A 250 -8.56 8.37 -4.25
C MET A 250 -9.79 7.47 -4.00
N PRO A 251 -9.75 6.51 -3.06
CA PRO A 251 -10.93 5.67 -2.76
C PRO A 251 -12.21 6.46 -2.44
N ASN A 252 -12.07 7.67 -1.96
CA ASN A 252 -13.16 8.59 -1.65
C ASN A 252 -13.27 9.76 -2.65
N GLY A 253 -12.89 9.54 -3.90
CA GLY A 253 -12.99 10.48 -5.01
C GLY A 253 -11.78 11.38 -5.21
N ILE A 254 -11.90 12.35 -6.13
CA ILE A 254 -10.87 13.35 -6.43
C ILE A 254 -10.80 14.36 -5.28
N LYS A 255 -9.58 14.64 -4.77
CA LYS A 255 -9.35 15.47 -3.58
C LYS A 255 -8.67 16.81 -3.87
N PHE A 256 -8.58 17.19 -5.13
CA PHE A 256 -7.96 18.44 -5.58
C PHE A 256 -8.78 19.10 -6.67
N GLN A 257 -8.66 20.41 -6.81
CA GLN A 257 -9.28 21.20 -7.89
C GLN A 257 -8.38 21.18 -9.11
N HIS A 258 -8.96 21.02 -10.29
CA HIS A 258 -8.27 20.98 -11.57
C HIS A 258 -9.17 21.48 -12.72
N ASN A 259 -8.56 21.84 -13.84
CA ASN A 259 -9.25 22.20 -15.10
C ASN A 259 -8.96 21.19 -16.22
N PHE A 260 -8.69 19.91 -15.89
CA PHE A 260 -8.43 18.88 -16.89
C PHE A 260 -9.71 18.48 -17.63
N ASP A 261 -9.60 18.20 -18.92
CA ASP A 261 -10.71 17.76 -19.75
C ASP A 261 -11.18 16.33 -19.39
N TYR A 262 -10.29 15.55 -18.74
CA TYR A 262 -10.52 14.14 -18.42
C TYR A 262 -10.42 13.86 -16.93
N GLN A 263 -11.29 12.99 -16.46
CA GLN A 263 -11.24 12.47 -15.09
C GLN A 263 -11.79 11.06 -15.00
N VAL A 264 -11.30 10.29 -14.06
CA VAL A 264 -11.86 8.99 -13.66
C VAL A 264 -12.60 9.18 -12.34
N ASN A 265 -13.80 8.64 -12.24
CA ASN A 265 -14.63 8.73 -11.05
C ASN A 265 -14.69 7.40 -10.28
N VAL A 266 -15.08 7.44 -9.03
CA VAL A 266 -15.46 6.28 -8.24
C VAL A 266 -16.95 5.97 -8.47
N PRO A 267 -17.41 4.69 -8.36
CA PRO A 267 -16.63 3.53 -7.93
C PRO A 267 -15.65 3.04 -9.01
N LEU A 268 -14.51 2.58 -8.56
CA LEU A 268 -13.45 2.07 -9.42
C LEU A 268 -12.99 0.69 -8.92
N SER A 269 -13.12 -0.33 -9.77
CA SER A 269 -12.64 -1.66 -9.44
C SER A 269 -11.12 -1.66 -9.26
N PRO A 270 -10.57 -2.42 -8.29
CA PRO A 270 -9.11 -2.54 -8.13
C PRO A 270 -8.37 -2.99 -9.38
N ILE A 271 -8.98 -3.82 -10.22
CA ILE A 271 -8.34 -4.27 -11.45
C ILE A 271 -8.33 -3.18 -12.52
N ASP A 272 -9.40 -2.39 -12.63
CA ASP A 272 -9.44 -1.24 -13.52
C ASP A 272 -8.48 -0.15 -13.07
N TRP A 273 -8.42 0.09 -11.76
CA TRP A 273 -7.45 1.00 -11.14
C TRP A 273 -6.01 0.59 -11.48
N TYR A 274 -5.69 -0.71 -11.40
CA TYR A 274 -4.40 -1.24 -11.78
C TYR A 274 -4.11 -1.04 -13.28
N ALA A 275 -5.06 -1.39 -14.13
CA ALA A 275 -4.94 -1.29 -15.58
C ALA A 275 -4.78 0.16 -16.05
N LEU A 276 -5.54 1.11 -15.47
CA LEU A 276 -5.41 2.54 -15.75
C LEU A 276 -3.99 3.04 -15.51
N ILE A 277 -3.34 2.62 -14.42
CA ILE A 277 -1.96 2.99 -14.12
C ILE A 277 -1.00 2.28 -15.09
N LYS A 278 -1.17 0.97 -15.29
CA LYS A 278 -0.32 0.15 -16.16
C LYS A 278 -0.21 0.70 -17.59
N TYR A 279 -1.31 1.18 -18.14
CA TYR A 279 -1.36 1.69 -19.52
C TYR A 279 -1.19 3.19 -19.64
N SER A 280 -1.01 3.90 -18.53
CA SER A 280 -0.77 5.35 -18.59
C SER A 280 0.62 5.68 -19.14
N SER A 281 0.73 6.87 -19.70
CA SER A 281 2.02 7.45 -20.14
C SER A 281 2.81 8.05 -18.99
N GLY A 282 2.21 8.13 -17.79
CA GLY A 282 2.85 8.61 -16.56
C GLY A 282 1.87 8.72 -15.39
N TYR A 283 2.42 8.79 -14.19
CA TYR A 283 1.68 9.00 -12.94
C TYR A 283 2.33 10.11 -12.11
N VAL A 284 1.53 11.05 -11.65
CA VAL A 284 1.93 12.11 -10.70
C VAL A 284 1.01 12.02 -9.48
N GLY A 285 1.55 11.73 -8.30
CA GLY A 285 0.65 11.59 -7.16
C GLY A 285 1.29 11.37 -5.81
N SER A 286 0.41 11.29 -4.80
CA SER A 286 0.80 11.26 -3.38
C SER A 286 0.78 9.89 -2.74
N ASN A 287 0.24 8.87 -3.40
CA ASN A 287 0.07 7.54 -2.82
C ASN A 287 1.16 6.56 -3.25
N MET A 288 1.55 5.67 -2.32
CA MET A 288 2.59 4.69 -2.56
C MET A 288 2.17 3.58 -3.54
N HIS A 289 0.97 3.02 -3.42
CA HIS A 289 0.57 1.88 -4.26
C HIS A 289 0.54 2.22 -5.76
N PRO A 290 0.01 3.38 -6.23
CA PRO A 290 0.14 3.77 -7.64
C PRO A 290 1.59 3.90 -8.10
N ILE A 291 2.50 4.38 -7.22
CA ILE A 291 3.93 4.44 -7.51
C ILE A 291 4.50 3.01 -7.71
N ILE A 292 4.15 2.06 -6.83
CA ILE A 292 4.61 0.67 -6.97
C ILE A 292 4.08 0.05 -8.27
N VAL A 293 2.80 0.25 -8.60
CA VAL A 293 2.22 -0.23 -9.87
C VAL A 293 2.93 0.40 -11.07
N SER A 294 3.23 1.71 -10.99
CA SER A 294 3.99 2.40 -12.04
C SER A 294 5.38 1.81 -12.21
N LEU A 295 6.13 1.62 -11.12
CA LEU A 295 7.46 1.02 -11.14
C LEU A 295 7.45 -0.41 -11.67
N HIS A 296 6.47 -1.22 -11.26
CA HIS A 296 6.30 -2.60 -11.73
C HIS A 296 6.09 -2.68 -13.24
N ASN A 297 5.37 -1.70 -13.81
CA ASN A 297 5.07 -1.64 -15.24
C ASN A 297 6.01 -0.69 -16.03
N ALA A 298 7.06 -0.17 -15.41
CA ALA A 298 7.98 0.83 -15.97
C ALA A 298 7.27 2.07 -16.54
N VAL A 299 6.19 2.47 -15.89
CA VAL A 299 5.46 3.71 -16.18
C VAL A 299 6.18 4.88 -15.50
N PRO A 300 6.51 5.97 -16.23
CA PRO A 300 7.10 7.15 -15.64
C PRO A 300 6.28 7.67 -14.46
N CYS A 301 6.92 7.92 -13.32
CA CYS A 301 6.20 8.41 -12.16
C CYS A 301 6.95 9.52 -11.40
N PHE A 302 6.16 10.39 -10.78
CA PHE A 302 6.63 11.48 -9.92
C PHE A 302 5.79 11.53 -8.66
N SER A 303 6.43 11.55 -7.50
CA SER A 303 5.74 11.52 -6.21
C SER A 303 5.71 12.88 -5.52
N ILE A 304 4.52 13.27 -5.10
CA ILE A 304 4.26 14.39 -4.18
C ILE A 304 4.12 13.79 -2.77
N ASP A 305 5.22 13.71 -2.04
CA ASP A 305 5.33 12.88 -0.84
C ASP A 305 4.86 13.59 0.43
N HIS A 306 3.85 13.03 1.08
CA HIS A 306 3.33 13.48 2.39
C HIS A 306 3.64 12.50 3.53
N TRP A 307 4.31 11.38 3.23
CA TRP A 307 4.62 10.34 4.20
C TRP A 307 5.82 10.69 5.09
N GLY A 308 5.83 10.14 6.28
CA GLY A 308 6.86 10.34 7.30
C GLY A 308 6.25 10.45 8.69
N THR A 309 7.08 10.43 9.72
CA THR A 309 6.63 10.70 11.09
C THR A 309 6.22 12.17 11.23
N LYS A 310 5.42 12.48 12.24
CA LYS A 310 4.99 13.86 12.52
C LYS A 310 5.64 14.37 13.81
N ASP A 311 6.13 15.59 13.80
CA ASP A 311 6.59 16.27 15.01
C ASP A 311 5.39 16.81 15.84
N PHE A 312 5.69 17.46 16.97
CA PHE A 312 4.67 18.08 17.81
C PHE A 312 3.84 19.15 17.06
N PHE A 313 4.45 19.85 16.11
CA PHE A 313 3.77 20.86 15.28
C PHE A 313 3.00 20.25 14.08
N ASN A 314 2.89 18.94 14.03
CA ASN A 314 2.27 18.17 12.94
C ASN A 314 2.97 18.34 11.58
N ARG A 315 4.25 18.69 11.58
CA ARG A 315 5.08 18.76 10.37
C ARG A 315 5.67 17.39 10.09
N THR A 316 5.81 17.05 8.81
CA THR A 316 6.47 15.80 8.39
C THR A 316 7.97 15.88 8.68
N VAL A 317 8.48 14.89 9.39
CA VAL A 317 9.90 14.73 9.69
C VAL A 317 10.52 13.78 8.67
N ARG A 318 11.68 14.14 8.16
CA ARG A 318 12.44 13.35 7.21
C ARG A 318 13.48 12.50 7.92
N ASP A 319 13.02 11.45 8.54
CA ASP A 319 13.80 10.53 9.38
C ASP A 319 13.97 9.13 8.74
N GLY A 320 13.70 9.00 7.44
CA GLY A 320 13.73 7.73 6.73
C GLY A 320 12.45 6.90 6.85
N SER A 321 11.42 7.43 7.53
CA SER A 321 10.13 6.74 7.68
C SER A 321 9.20 6.86 6.47
N SER A 322 9.57 7.64 5.42
CA SER A 322 8.78 7.70 4.20
C SER A 322 8.94 6.43 3.39
N LYS A 323 7.87 5.67 3.30
CA LYS A 323 7.80 4.47 2.46
C LYS A 323 7.92 4.76 0.96
N VAL A 324 7.58 5.97 0.53
CA VAL A 324 7.74 6.41 -0.88
C VAL A 324 9.21 6.70 -1.17
N GLU A 325 9.90 7.43 -0.29
CA GLU A 325 11.35 7.66 -0.44
C GLU A 325 12.13 6.34 -0.44
N HIS A 326 11.71 5.37 0.40
CA HIS A 326 12.32 4.04 0.44
C HIS A 326 12.19 3.34 -0.91
N ILE A 327 10.98 3.17 -1.44
CA ILE A 327 10.77 2.46 -2.70
C ILE A 327 11.41 3.18 -3.89
N MET A 328 11.27 4.50 -4.00
CA MET A 328 11.90 5.29 -5.05
C MET A 328 13.44 5.25 -4.95
N GLY A 329 13.97 5.12 -3.74
CA GLY A 329 15.41 4.94 -3.49
C GLY A 329 15.93 3.62 -4.06
N ILE A 330 15.20 2.51 -3.91
CA ILE A 330 15.53 1.21 -4.50
C ILE A 330 15.69 1.31 -6.02
N PHE A 331 14.83 2.07 -6.68
CA PHE A 331 14.88 2.31 -8.12
C PHE A 331 15.84 3.44 -8.55
N SER A 332 16.57 4.04 -7.62
CA SER A 332 17.45 5.21 -7.85
C SER A 332 16.68 6.45 -8.40
N LEU A 333 15.43 6.61 -8.01
CA LEU A 333 14.51 7.66 -8.47
C LEU A 333 14.19 8.71 -7.40
N LYS A 334 15.10 8.94 -6.43
CA LYS A 334 14.87 9.95 -5.37
C LYS A 334 14.65 11.36 -5.93
N ALA A 335 15.21 11.67 -7.11
CA ALA A 335 14.98 12.94 -7.80
C ALA A 335 13.51 13.14 -8.25
N ASN A 336 12.75 12.05 -8.39
CA ASN A 336 11.33 12.07 -8.75
C ASN A 336 10.40 12.14 -7.52
N VAL A 337 10.94 12.47 -6.35
CA VAL A 337 10.15 12.65 -5.11
C VAL A 337 10.29 14.07 -4.64
N ARG A 338 9.17 14.73 -4.34
CA ARG A 338 9.13 16.04 -3.70
C ARG A 338 8.27 16.02 -2.45
N PRO A 339 8.78 16.53 -1.33
CA PRO A 339 8.03 16.59 -0.09
C PRO A 339 6.93 17.63 -0.12
N ILE A 340 5.88 17.39 0.65
CA ILE A 340 4.90 18.41 1.01
C ILE A 340 5.36 19.08 2.31
N ASN A 341 5.55 20.39 2.27
CA ASN A 341 5.86 21.22 3.44
C ASN A 341 4.67 22.14 3.73
N ALA A 342 4.15 22.10 4.96
CA ALA A 342 2.99 22.89 5.38
C ALA A 342 1.77 22.80 4.43
N GLY A 343 1.58 21.67 3.78
CA GLY A 343 0.45 21.42 2.87
C GLY A 343 0.70 21.79 1.40
N VAL A 344 1.87 22.35 1.09
CA VAL A 344 2.26 22.75 -0.27
C VAL A 344 3.50 21.97 -0.72
N CYS A 345 3.54 21.58 -1.98
CA CYS A 345 4.71 21.01 -2.62
C CYS A 345 5.41 22.09 -3.48
N GLU A 346 6.67 22.37 -3.18
CA GLU A 346 7.49 23.30 -3.94
C GLU A 346 8.10 22.58 -5.14
N VAL A 347 7.39 22.60 -6.26
CA VAL A 347 7.81 22.03 -7.53
C VAL A 347 7.16 22.78 -8.68
N SER A 348 7.89 22.96 -9.79
CA SER A 348 7.33 23.52 -11.02
C SER A 348 6.77 22.43 -11.94
N ALA A 349 5.85 22.79 -12.83
CA ALA A 349 5.35 21.91 -13.88
C ALA A 349 6.49 21.39 -14.76
N GLU A 350 7.47 22.24 -15.09
CA GLU A 350 8.66 21.87 -15.87
C GLU A 350 9.48 20.76 -15.20
N GLN A 351 9.70 20.84 -13.90
CA GLN A 351 10.42 19.79 -13.15
C GLN A 351 9.70 18.45 -13.21
N ILE A 352 8.36 18.45 -13.12
CA ILE A 352 7.55 17.23 -13.22
C ILE A 352 7.66 16.65 -14.63
N VAL A 353 7.47 17.47 -15.67
CA VAL A 353 7.53 17.03 -17.08
C VAL A 353 8.91 16.46 -17.39
N THR A 354 9.98 17.17 -17.03
CA THR A 354 11.36 16.72 -17.23
C THR A 354 11.62 15.37 -16.54
N ALA A 355 11.13 15.19 -15.31
CA ALA A 355 11.30 13.93 -14.58
C ALA A 355 10.54 12.77 -15.25
N LEU A 356 9.36 12.99 -15.82
CA LEU A 356 8.61 11.99 -16.55
C LEU A 356 9.25 11.64 -17.91
N GLN A 357 9.82 12.63 -18.61
CA GLN A 357 10.49 12.43 -19.90
C GLN A 357 11.82 11.67 -19.76
N ASN A 358 12.61 12.05 -18.75
CA ASN A 358 13.92 11.43 -18.50
C ASN A 358 13.83 10.16 -17.63
N PHE A 359 12.64 9.59 -17.49
CA PHE A 359 12.44 8.40 -16.68
C PHE A 359 13.19 7.19 -17.28
N PRO A 360 14.08 6.53 -16.53
CA PRO A 360 14.97 5.49 -17.05
C PRO A 360 14.24 4.13 -17.15
N LYS A 361 13.33 3.99 -18.11
CA LYS A 361 12.42 2.83 -18.23
C LYS A 361 13.12 1.49 -18.21
N GLU A 362 14.24 1.33 -18.94
CA GLU A 362 14.94 0.05 -19.03
C GLU A 362 15.58 -0.34 -17.69
N LYS A 363 16.18 0.63 -16.99
CA LYS A 363 16.69 0.41 -15.64
C LYS A 363 15.58 0.01 -14.67
N VAL A 364 14.43 0.68 -14.75
CA VAL A 364 13.26 0.39 -13.91
C VAL A 364 12.73 -1.01 -14.19
N ARG A 365 12.64 -1.44 -15.45
CA ARG A 365 12.26 -2.80 -15.82
C ARG A 365 13.18 -3.85 -15.21
N ALA A 366 14.50 -3.62 -15.31
CA ALA A 366 15.49 -4.54 -14.73
C ALA A 366 15.32 -4.68 -13.21
N VAL A 367 15.18 -3.55 -12.49
CA VAL A 367 14.96 -3.57 -11.04
C VAL A 367 13.60 -4.20 -10.70
N ALA A 368 12.53 -3.95 -11.47
CA ALA A 368 11.23 -4.58 -11.24
C ALA A 368 11.28 -6.11 -11.43
N ALA A 369 12.04 -6.60 -12.42
CA ALA A 369 12.26 -8.03 -12.61
C ALA A 369 13.04 -8.65 -11.43
N GLU A 370 14.08 -7.96 -10.93
CA GLU A 370 14.79 -8.38 -9.72
C GLU A 370 13.88 -8.45 -8.50
N ARG A 371 12.95 -7.47 -8.34
CA ARG A 371 11.94 -7.51 -7.27
C ARG A 371 11.03 -8.72 -7.39
N TYR A 372 10.64 -9.11 -8.60
CA TYR A 372 9.86 -10.33 -8.80
C TYR A 372 10.62 -11.59 -8.37
N GLU A 373 11.89 -11.73 -8.74
CA GLU A 373 12.70 -12.88 -8.31
C GLU A 373 12.85 -12.93 -6.78
N GLN A 374 13.03 -11.79 -6.13
CA GLN A 374 13.07 -11.71 -4.67
C GLN A 374 11.73 -12.05 -4.03
N TYR A 375 10.61 -11.68 -4.66
CA TYR A 375 9.28 -12.10 -4.21
C TYR A 375 9.12 -13.62 -4.28
N LYS A 376 9.51 -14.26 -5.38
CA LYS A 376 9.45 -15.72 -5.50
C LYS A 376 10.22 -16.40 -4.38
N LYS A 377 11.48 -15.97 -4.20
CA LYS A 377 12.34 -16.51 -3.13
C LYS A 377 11.68 -16.33 -1.76
N MET A 378 11.15 -15.16 -1.45
CA MET A 378 10.42 -14.92 -0.19
C MET A 378 9.25 -15.90 -0.02
N MET A 379 8.47 -16.15 -1.07
CA MET A 379 7.32 -17.05 -0.98
C MET A 379 7.77 -18.51 -0.79
N GLU A 380 8.84 -18.94 -1.44
CA GLU A 380 9.47 -20.26 -1.22
C GLU A 380 9.93 -20.40 0.23
N ASP A 381 10.68 -19.41 0.75
CA ASP A 381 11.17 -19.39 2.15
C ASP A 381 10.00 -19.40 3.17
N ILE A 382 8.89 -18.71 2.87
CA ILE A 382 7.66 -18.75 3.68
C ILE A 382 7.08 -20.16 3.70
N ILE A 383 6.86 -20.76 2.52
CA ILE A 383 6.26 -22.09 2.38
C ILE A 383 7.12 -23.13 3.11
N ASP A 384 8.42 -23.10 2.89
CA ASP A 384 9.37 -24.02 3.56
C ASP A 384 9.35 -23.85 5.09
N SER A 385 9.25 -22.61 5.57
CA SER A 385 9.20 -22.32 7.01
C SER A 385 7.90 -22.79 7.67
N LEU A 386 6.78 -22.73 6.93
CA LEU A 386 5.48 -23.17 7.41
C LEU A 386 5.32 -24.70 7.40
N GLN A 387 6.05 -25.43 6.54
CA GLN A 387 6.05 -26.89 6.45
C GLN A 387 6.98 -27.56 7.47
N LYS A 388 7.98 -26.86 8.00
CA LYS A 388 8.87 -27.36 9.04
C LYS A 388 8.10 -27.48 10.37
N ARG A 389 7.87 -28.72 10.80
CA ARG A 389 7.24 -29.06 12.10
C ARG A 389 8.12 -28.70 13.29
#